data_8ccb0fa587002544eaf695ceac3fb3de
#
_entry.id   8ccb0fa587002544eaf695ceac3fb3de
#
_cell.length_a   1.000
_cell.length_b   1.000
_cell.length_c   1.000
_cell.angle_alpha   90.00
_cell.angle_beta   90.00
_cell.angle_gamma   90.00
#
_symmetry.space_group_name_H-M   'P 1'
#
loop_
_entity.id
_entity.type
_entity.pdbx_description
1 polymer ?
#
loop_
_entity_poly.entity_id
_entity_poly.type
_entity_poly.pdbx_seq_one_letter_code
_entity_poly.pdbx_strand_id
1 'polypeptide(L)'
;MDVQQLEEAWTARAGAREARLVAASHVPAALSMLGIVQPGDRLVAFADDFADAFACGFDDYDVALVGEPAAAAFAAASEGFDASFDAQGPHLWWFVNSIGGFGLRVPDLRALGRAARESHALLVVDNTVSGVFGCNPLRLGAVLSLEALDRVCAGVAPRKLVAASVARSQLKRHRVDAAAECAHALFAGCGAPALDLSAEETDVLERGLSSLDARMQAHFDRARALAEYLAANEMVCNVRYPGLGSHPDHAVATGILEHGFGPAVEFDLIVRSAGELFDTLPGEFRTSPAGGATTRLSAPRGKQGGTIRLFAGTDDPLTVAAALDNALRN
;
A
#
# COMPACT_ATOMS: atom_id res chain seq x y z
N MET A 1 19.11 5.58 16.81
CA MET A 1 19.16 4.14 16.42
C MET A 1 20.07 3.95 15.22
N ASP A 2 20.68 2.78 15.01
CA ASP A 2 21.28 2.40 13.73
C ASP A 2 20.25 1.67 12.83
N VAL A 3 20.66 1.29 11.61
CA VAL A 3 19.77 0.61 10.65
C VAL A 3 19.23 -0.69 11.24
N GLN A 4 20.06 -1.48 11.90
CA GLN A 4 19.66 -2.76 12.49
C GLN A 4 18.59 -2.55 13.57
N GLN A 5 18.78 -1.57 14.44
CA GLN A 5 17.80 -1.25 15.48
C GLN A 5 16.47 -0.76 14.91
N LEU A 6 16.50 -0.01 13.78
CA LEU A 6 15.28 0.38 13.06
C LEU A 6 14.56 -0.82 12.45
N GLU A 7 15.30 -1.74 11.84
CA GLU A 7 14.75 -2.99 11.29
C GLU A 7 14.17 -3.89 12.38
N GLU A 8 14.82 -4.00 13.54
CA GLU A 8 14.30 -4.72 14.71
C GLU A 8 13.01 -4.08 15.24
N ALA A 9 12.97 -2.74 15.35
CA ALA A 9 11.77 -2.01 15.78
C ALA A 9 10.62 -2.21 14.79
N TRP A 10 10.92 -2.18 13.49
CA TRP A 10 9.93 -2.45 12.45
C TRP A 10 9.45 -3.91 12.46
N THR A 11 10.37 -4.86 12.61
CA THR A 11 10.06 -6.30 12.75
C THR A 11 9.06 -6.55 13.89
N ALA A 12 9.31 -5.92 15.04
CA ALA A 12 8.41 -6.03 16.19
C ALA A 12 7.03 -5.43 15.90
N ARG A 13 7.00 -4.26 15.27
CA ARG A 13 5.77 -3.55 14.94
C ARG A 13 4.91 -4.31 13.91
N ALA A 14 5.51 -4.81 12.85
CA ALA A 14 4.83 -5.61 11.84
C ALA A 14 4.45 -7.03 12.34
N GLY A 15 4.99 -7.46 13.47
CA GLY A 15 4.85 -8.84 13.95
C GLY A 15 5.52 -9.84 13.02
N ALA A 16 6.51 -9.38 12.26
CA ALA A 16 7.25 -10.14 11.27
C ALA A 16 8.27 -11.11 11.89
N ARG A 17 8.80 -12.03 11.10
CA ARG A 17 9.97 -12.83 11.46
C ARG A 17 11.24 -12.00 11.34
N GLU A 18 11.34 -11.23 10.25
CA GLU A 18 12.44 -10.34 9.92
C GLU A 18 11.89 -9.19 9.07
N ALA A 19 12.49 -8.03 9.16
CA ALA A 19 12.24 -6.91 8.27
C ALA A 19 13.56 -6.28 7.84
N ARG A 20 13.58 -5.71 6.63
CA ARG A 20 14.70 -4.96 6.06
C ARG A 20 14.22 -3.64 5.50
N LEU A 21 15.07 -2.63 5.60
CA LEU A 21 14.88 -1.35 4.96
C LEU A 21 15.61 -1.31 3.61
N VAL A 22 14.92 -0.91 2.56
CA VAL A 22 15.45 -0.83 1.19
C VAL A 22 15.34 0.60 0.69
N ALA A 23 16.42 1.16 0.17
CA ALA A 23 16.38 2.46 -0.50
C ALA A 23 15.76 2.29 -1.89
N ALA A 24 14.46 2.59 -2.01
CA ALA A 24 13.71 2.46 -3.25
C ALA A 24 12.69 3.57 -3.39
N SER A 25 12.43 4.01 -4.63
CA SER A 25 11.49 5.09 -4.93
C SER A 25 10.03 4.73 -4.64
N HIS A 26 9.70 3.46 -4.71
CA HIS A 26 8.37 2.89 -4.52
C HIS A 26 8.45 1.37 -4.28
N VAL A 27 7.34 0.75 -3.87
CA VAL A 27 7.28 -0.66 -3.46
C VAL A 27 7.68 -1.65 -4.57
N PRO A 28 7.20 -1.55 -5.82
CA PRO A 28 7.65 -2.45 -6.87
C PRO A 28 9.16 -2.38 -7.14
N ALA A 29 9.78 -1.19 -7.08
CA ALA A 29 11.23 -1.07 -7.18
C ALA A 29 11.95 -1.77 -6.02
N ALA A 30 11.42 -1.69 -4.80
CA ALA A 30 11.97 -2.41 -3.67
C ALA A 30 11.87 -3.93 -3.86
N LEU A 31 10.75 -4.43 -4.39
CA LEU A 31 10.57 -5.85 -4.68
C LEU A 31 11.60 -6.35 -5.71
N SER A 32 11.83 -5.58 -6.78
CA SER A 32 12.88 -5.86 -7.77
C SER A 32 14.27 -5.83 -7.15
N MET A 33 14.60 -4.80 -6.35
CA MET A 33 15.91 -4.64 -5.72
C MET A 33 16.24 -5.72 -4.68
N LEU A 34 15.21 -6.27 -4.03
CA LEU A 34 15.39 -7.43 -3.14
C LEU A 34 15.86 -8.67 -3.90
N GLY A 35 15.57 -8.75 -5.21
CA GLY A 35 15.96 -9.87 -6.04
C GLY A 35 15.34 -11.21 -5.62
N ILE A 36 14.20 -11.16 -4.94
CA ILE A 36 13.48 -12.36 -4.49
C ILE A 36 12.57 -12.95 -5.58
N VAL A 37 12.15 -12.11 -6.51
CA VAL A 37 11.49 -12.55 -7.75
C VAL A 37 12.59 -12.80 -8.77
N GLN A 38 12.66 -14.00 -9.34
CA GLN A 38 13.74 -14.45 -10.20
C GLN A 38 13.28 -14.66 -11.65
N PRO A 39 14.18 -14.60 -12.63
CA PRO A 39 13.86 -15.05 -13.99
C PRO A 39 13.32 -16.49 -13.99
N GLY A 40 12.16 -16.69 -14.62
CA GLY A 40 11.45 -17.97 -14.60
C GLY A 40 10.28 -18.02 -13.61
N ASP A 41 10.20 -17.08 -12.68
CA ASP A 41 9.01 -16.90 -11.83
C ASP A 41 7.86 -16.26 -12.62
N ARG A 42 6.62 -16.52 -12.17
CA ARG A 42 5.43 -15.79 -12.63
C ARG A 42 4.94 -14.82 -11.56
N LEU A 43 4.66 -13.61 -11.96
CA LEU A 43 4.03 -12.59 -11.13
C LEU A 43 2.60 -12.32 -11.60
N VAL A 44 1.62 -12.59 -10.77
CA VAL A 44 0.22 -12.22 -11.00
C VAL A 44 -0.10 -10.98 -10.17
N ALA A 45 -0.58 -9.92 -10.79
CA ALA A 45 -0.84 -8.66 -10.11
C ALA A 45 -2.20 -8.05 -10.49
N PHE A 46 -2.81 -7.32 -9.57
CA PHE A 46 -3.96 -6.48 -9.89
C PHE A 46 -3.52 -5.33 -10.79
N ALA A 47 -4.17 -5.19 -11.95
CA ALA A 47 -3.74 -4.27 -13.01
C ALA A 47 -3.61 -2.82 -12.54
N ASP A 48 -4.58 -2.34 -11.75
CA ASP A 48 -4.58 -0.95 -11.27
C ASP A 48 -3.48 -0.68 -10.22
N ASP A 49 -3.05 -1.70 -9.49
CA ASP A 49 -1.97 -1.59 -8.50
C ASP A 49 -0.58 -1.65 -9.15
N PHE A 50 -0.48 -2.25 -10.34
CA PHE A 50 0.79 -2.59 -10.95
C PHE A 50 1.08 -1.85 -12.28
N ALA A 51 0.10 -1.10 -12.82
CA ALA A 51 0.22 -0.45 -14.13
C ALA A 51 1.42 0.51 -14.25
N ASP A 52 1.73 1.26 -13.17
CA ASP A 52 2.89 2.16 -13.13
C ASP A 52 4.20 1.43 -12.76
N ALA A 53 4.11 0.19 -12.33
CA ALA A 53 5.24 -0.57 -11.80
C ALA A 53 6.04 -1.31 -12.88
N PHE A 54 5.44 -1.55 -14.06
CA PHE A 54 6.15 -2.14 -15.20
C PHE A 54 7.35 -1.31 -15.66
N ALA A 55 7.31 0.01 -15.48
CA ALA A 55 8.47 0.87 -15.71
C ALA A 55 9.66 0.58 -14.79
N CYS A 56 9.59 -0.42 -13.91
CA CYS A 56 10.50 -0.60 -12.79
C CYS A 56 11.29 -1.91 -12.83
N GLY A 57 11.46 -2.51 -14.01
CA GLY A 57 12.38 -3.64 -14.17
C GLY A 57 11.72 -5.02 -14.13
N PHE A 58 10.43 -5.10 -14.44
CA PHE A 58 9.72 -6.38 -14.60
C PHE A 58 9.42 -6.73 -16.08
N ASP A 59 10.03 -6.03 -17.04
CA ASP A 59 9.81 -6.24 -18.47
C ASP A 59 10.25 -7.64 -18.95
N ASP A 60 11.25 -8.23 -18.29
CA ASP A 60 11.79 -9.56 -18.62
C ASP A 60 11.13 -10.71 -17.81
N TYR A 61 10.09 -10.41 -17.02
CA TYR A 61 9.39 -11.40 -16.18
C TYR A 61 8.07 -11.84 -16.80
N ASP A 62 7.62 -13.06 -16.46
CA ASP A 62 6.28 -13.54 -16.81
C ASP A 62 5.25 -12.88 -15.89
N VAL A 63 4.64 -11.78 -16.38
CA VAL A 63 3.67 -11.00 -15.60
C VAL A 63 2.28 -11.15 -16.18
N ALA A 64 1.34 -11.63 -15.37
CA ALA A 64 -0.07 -11.71 -15.67
C ALA A 64 -0.86 -10.65 -14.87
N LEU A 65 -1.68 -9.87 -15.55
CA LEU A 65 -2.52 -8.84 -14.92
C LEU A 65 -3.97 -9.31 -14.80
N VAL A 66 -4.55 -9.14 -13.61
CA VAL A 66 -5.97 -9.40 -13.35
C VAL A 66 -6.75 -8.10 -13.24
N GLY A 67 -7.98 -8.08 -13.73
CA GLY A 67 -8.86 -6.91 -13.71
C GLY A 67 -9.58 -6.69 -12.37
N GLU A 68 -9.55 -7.68 -11.47
CA GLU A 68 -10.20 -7.62 -10.16
C GLU A 68 -9.27 -8.20 -9.08
N PRO A 69 -9.17 -7.58 -7.89
CA PRO A 69 -8.29 -8.06 -6.82
C PRO A 69 -8.99 -9.18 -6.01
N ALA A 70 -9.50 -10.20 -6.71
CA ALA A 70 -10.26 -11.31 -6.16
C ALA A 70 -9.50 -12.64 -6.29
N ALA A 71 -9.58 -13.50 -5.27
CA ALA A 71 -8.86 -14.77 -5.21
C ALA A 71 -9.10 -15.65 -6.45
N ALA A 72 -10.33 -15.70 -6.96
CA ALA A 72 -10.65 -16.48 -8.16
C ALA A 72 -9.93 -15.97 -9.42
N ALA A 73 -9.79 -14.64 -9.58
CA ALA A 73 -9.09 -14.05 -10.71
C ALA A 73 -7.59 -14.38 -10.67
N PHE A 74 -6.98 -14.31 -9.49
CA PHE A 74 -5.58 -14.66 -9.29
C PHE A 74 -5.34 -16.16 -9.53
N ALA A 75 -6.20 -17.03 -9.01
CA ALA A 75 -6.10 -18.47 -9.23
C ALA A 75 -6.21 -18.83 -10.72
N ALA A 76 -7.17 -18.24 -11.44
CA ALA A 76 -7.32 -18.45 -12.88
C ALA A 76 -6.10 -17.98 -13.69
N ALA A 77 -5.52 -16.83 -13.34
CA ALA A 77 -4.31 -16.30 -13.98
C ALA A 77 -3.03 -17.12 -13.65
N SER A 78 -3.13 -18.00 -12.67
CA SER A 78 -2.04 -18.90 -12.25
C SER A 78 -2.09 -20.26 -12.90
N GLU A 79 -3.19 -20.60 -13.59
CA GLU A 79 -3.36 -21.89 -14.23
C GLU A 79 -2.23 -22.22 -15.21
N GLY A 80 -1.79 -23.49 -15.19
CA GLY A 80 -0.72 -23.97 -16.07
C GLY A 80 0.70 -23.57 -15.64
N PHE A 81 0.89 -22.87 -14.54
CA PHE A 81 2.21 -22.62 -13.97
C PHE A 81 2.50 -23.64 -12.87
N ASP A 82 3.59 -24.39 -13.03
CA ASP A 82 4.02 -25.43 -12.07
C ASP A 82 4.83 -24.81 -10.92
N ALA A 83 4.12 -24.27 -9.93
CA ALA A 83 4.70 -23.63 -8.77
C ALA A 83 4.92 -24.59 -7.61
N SER A 84 5.98 -24.36 -6.85
CA SER A 84 6.25 -25.07 -5.60
C SER A 84 6.75 -24.10 -4.53
N PHE A 85 6.76 -24.56 -3.27
CA PHE A 85 7.43 -23.87 -2.16
C PHE A 85 8.87 -24.37 -1.95
N ASP A 86 9.49 -24.93 -2.97
CA ASP A 86 10.93 -25.28 -2.96
C ASP A 86 11.73 -24.00 -3.27
N ALA A 87 12.64 -23.61 -2.41
CA ALA A 87 13.46 -22.41 -2.60
C ALA A 87 14.36 -22.43 -3.84
N GLN A 88 14.49 -23.54 -4.52
CA GLN A 88 15.28 -23.73 -5.75
C GLN A 88 14.44 -23.75 -7.03
N GLY A 89 13.11 -23.81 -6.90
CA GLY A 89 12.16 -23.90 -8.04
C GLY A 89 11.71 -22.54 -8.55
N PRO A 90 10.97 -22.52 -9.67
CA PRO A 90 10.25 -21.34 -10.09
C PRO A 90 9.10 -21.04 -9.12
N HIS A 91 8.88 -19.77 -8.83
CA HIS A 91 7.87 -19.33 -7.87
C HIS A 91 6.73 -18.60 -8.56
N LEU A 92 5.55 -18.74 -7.97
CA LEU A 92 4.36 -17.98 -8.32
C LEU A 92 4.17 -16.88 -7.27
N TRP A 93 4.16 -15.64 -7.70
CA TRP A 93 3.96 -14.48 -6.85
C TRP A 93 2.62 -13.83 -7.12
N TRP A 94 1.87 -13.51 -6.06
CA TRP A 94 0.65 -12.71 -6.15
C TRP A 94 0.88 -11.37 -5.49
N PHE A 95 0.63 -10.28 -6.22
CA PHE A 95 0.86 -8.92 -5.74
C PHE A 95 -0.45 -8.11 -5.72
N VAL A 96 -0.78 -7.54 -4.57
CA VAL A 96 -1.92 -6.62 -4.36
C VAL A 96 -1.54 -5.53 -3.38
N ASN A 97 -2.31 -4.43 -3.40
CA ASN A 97 -2.26 -3.42 -2.35
C ASN A 97 -3.29 -3.73 -1.27
N SER A 98 -3.02 -3.39 -0.02
CA SER A 98 -4.02 -3.50 1.07
C SER A 98 -5.19 -2.51 0.88
N ILE A 99 -4.89 -1.32 0.37
CA ILE A 99 -5.82 -0.33 -0.19
C ILE A 99 -5.14 0.23 -1.44
N GLY A 100 -5.74 0.06 -2.61
CA GLY A 100 -5.06 0.48 -3.83
C GLY A 100 -5.95 0.61 -5.04
N GLY A 101 -5.31 0.69 -6.20
CA GLY A 101 -5.95 0.80 -7.48
C GLY A 101 -6.82 2.04 -7.65
N PHE A 102 -7.55 2.06 -8.76
CA PHE A 102 -8.62 3.02 -8.97
C PHE A 102 -9.83 2.65 -8.11
N GLY A 103 -10.35 3.62 -7.39
CA GLY A 103 -11.49 3.43 -6.50
C GLY A 103 -11.10 2.98 -5.09
N LEU A 104 -9.82 2.97 -4.73
CA LEU A 104 -9.33 2.57 -3.39
C LEU A 104 -9.82 1.17 -2.99
N ARG A 105 -9.68 0.21 -3.91
CA ARG A 105 -10.11 -1.17 -3.73
C ARG A 105 -9.42 -1.81 -2.52
N VAL A 106 -10.19 -2.65 -1.82
CA VAL A 106 -9.72 -3.38 -0.64
C VAL A 106 -9.95 -4.87 -0.86
N PRO A 107 -8.90 -5.63 -1.23
CA PRO A 107 -9.03 -7.06 -1.46
C PRO A 107 -9.25 -7.84 -0.16
N ASP A 108 -9.98 -8.95 -0.21
CA ASP A 108 -10.04 -9.91 0.90
C ASP A 108 -8.70 -10.65 1.03
N LEU A 109 -7.77 -10.06 1.80
CA LEU A 109 -6.44 -10.64 2.01
C LEU A 109 -6.49 -12.03 2.66
N ARG A 110 -7.53 -12.34 3.46
CA ARG A 110 -7.69 -13.68 4.06
C ARG A 110 -8.06 -14.70 2.99
N ALA A 111 -8.96 -14.35 2.07
CA ALA A 111 -9.33 -15.21 0.96
C ALA A 111 -8.16 -15.39 -0.01
N LEU A 112 -7.47 -14.29 -0.36
CA LEU A 112 -6.26 -14.33 -1.19
C LEU A 112 -5.18 -15.21 -0.56
N GLY A 113 -4.88 -15.04 0.74
CA GLY A 113 -3.87 -15.83 1.43
C GLY A 113 -4.18 -17.34 1.49
N ARG A 114 -5.46 -17.71 1.58
CA ARG A 114 -5.87 -19.13 1.49
C ARG A 114 -5.69 -19.67 0.06
N ALA A 115 -6.22 -18.95 -0.93
CA ALA A 115 -6.14 -19.35 -2.32
C ALA A 115 -4.69 -19.38 -2.84
N ALA A 116 -3.85 -18.43 -2.39
CA ALA A 116 -2.43 -18.43 -2.72
C ALA A 116 -1.74 -19.73 -2.27
N ARG A 117 -2.02 -20.21 -1.04
CA ARG A 117 -1.45 -21.47 -0.58
C ARG A 117 -1.95 -22.68 -1.35
N GLU A 118 -3.21 -22.68 -1.76
CA GLU A 118 -3.82 -23.73 -2.61
C GLU A 118 -3.20 -23.75 -4.01
N SER A 119 -2.82 -22.58 -4.53
CA SER A 119 -2.14 -22.41 -5.83
C SER A 119 -0.61 -22.48 -5.74
N HIS A 120 -0.02 -22.79 -4.58
CA HIS A 120 1.41 -22.69 -4.30
C HIS A 120 2.02 -21.31 -4.60
N ALA A 121 1.23 -20.24 -4.43
CA ALA A 121 1.65 -18.87 -4.64
C ALA A 121 2.12 -18.19 -3.34
N LEU A 122 3.05 -17.25 -3.48
CA LEU A 122 3.58 -16.39 -2.45
C LEU A 122 2.86 -15.02 -2.51
N LEU A 123 1.98 -14.73 -1.52
CA LEU A 123 1.22 -13.49 -1.51
C LEU A 123 2.06 -12.34 -0.95
N VAL A 124 2.31 -11.33 -1.79
CA VAL A 124 2.97 -10.07 -1.47
C VAL A 124 1.94 -8.95 -1.39
N VAL A 125 2.01 -8.14 -0.36
CA VAL A 125 1.07 -7.01 -0.18
C VAL A 125 1.84 -5.70 -0.03
N ASP A 126 1.54 -4.73 -0.91
CA ASP A 126 1.89 -3.33 -0.68
C ASP A 126 0.92 -2.73 0.34
N ASN A 127 1.46 -2.44 1.51
CA ASN A 127 0.71 -1.91 2.65
C ASN A 127 0.86 -0.40 2.83
N THR A 128 1.36 0.32 1.83
CA THR A 128 1.75 1.74 1.96
C THR A 128 0.59 2.65 2.34
N VAL A 129 -0.62 2.42 1.80
CA VAL A 129 -1.76 3.34 2.01
C VAL A 129 -2.33 3.19 3.42
N SER A 130 -2.60 1.97 3.87
CA SER A 130 -3.10 1.72 5.23
C SER A 130 -2.00 1.80 6.29
N GLY A 131 -0.79 1.44 5.90
CA GLY A 131 0.35 1.27 6.80
C GLY A 131 0.14 0.12 7.79
N VAL A 132 1.21 -0.25 8.48
CA VAL A 132 1.18 -1.26 9.55
C VAL A 132 0.25 -0.88 10.70
N PHE A 133 -0.16 0.38 10.80
CA PHE A 133 -1.16 0.87 11.74
C PHE A 133 -2.58 0.45 11.36
N GLY A 134 -2.94 0.56 10.07
CA GLY A 134 -4.31 0.33 9.59
C GLY A 134 -4.55 -1.07 9.04
N CYS A 135 -3.50 -1.83 8.73
CA CYS A 135 -3.61 -3.21 8.25
C CYS A 135 -2.34 -3.99 8.59
N ASN A 136 -2.49 -5.25 8.97
CA ASN A 136 -1.36 -6.17 9.12
C ASN A 136 -1.50 -7.35 8.14
N PRO A 137 -0.98 -7.23 6.89
CA PRO A 137 -1.11 -8.26 5.88
C PRO A 137 -0.55 -9.63 6.29
N LEU A 138 0.54 -9.65 7.07
CA LEU A 138 1.16 -10.90 7.52
C LEU A 138 0.25 -11.74 8.40
N ARG A 139 -0.64 -11.10 9.18
CA ARG A 139 -1.68 -11.78 9.96
C ARG A 139 -2.86 -12.24 9.12
N LEU A 140 -3.01 -11.67 7.92
CA LEU A 140 -4.11 -11.93 7.00
C LEU A 140 -3.76 -12.96 5.93
N GLY A 141 -2.52 -13.44 5.90
CA GLY A 141 -2.09 -14.52 5.03
C GLY A 141 -1.03 -14.13 4.00
N ALA A 142 -0.58 -12.88 3.94
CA ALA A 142 0.59 -12.52 3.15
C ALA A 142 1.85 -13.17 3.72
N VAL A 143 2.78 -13.52 2.84
CA VAL A 143 4.12 -13.99 3.24
C VAL A 143 5.14 -12.86 3.24
N LEU A 144 4.88 -11.80 2.48
CA LEU A 144 5.70 -10.60 2.42
C LEU A 144 4.78 -9.36 2.45
N SER A 145 5.11 -8.40 3.29
CA SER A 145 4.49 -7.08 3.34
C SER A 145 5.54 -6.02 3.05
N LEU A 146 5.24 -5.13 2.12
CA LEU A 146 6.08 -4.01 1.72
C LEU A 146 5.36 -2.70 2.08
N GLU A 147 6.10 -1.72 2.57
CA GLU A 147 5.51 -0.44 2.97
C GLU A 147 6.49 0.70 2.72
N ALA A 148 6.11 1.68 1.89
CA ALA A 148 6.88 2.90 1.73
C ALA A 148 6.79 3.75 3.01
N LEU A 149 7.96 4.15 3.54
CA LEU A 149 8.07 4.81 4.84
C LEU A 149 7.78 6.32 4.82
N ASP A 150 7.25 6.86 3.73
CA ASP A 150 6.86 8.27 3.63
C ASP A 150 5.91 8.69 4.76
N ARG A 151 4.98 7.79 5.13
CA ARG A 151 4.03 8.05 6.22
C ARG A 151 4.68 7.98 7.60
N VAL A 152 5.65 7.09 7.76
CA VAL A 152 6.46 7.02 8.98
C VAL A 152 7.23 8.32 9.17
N CYS A 153 7.83 8.81 8.10
CA CYS A 153 8.61 10.05 8.11
C CYS A 153 7.76 11.33 8.09
N ALA A 154 6.45 11.25 8.21
CA ALA A 154 5.54 12.41 8.15
C ALA A 154 5.76 13.31 6.92
N GLY A 155 6.13 12.71 5.78
CA GLY A 155 6.39 13.41 4.52
C GLY A 155 7.73 14.16 4.46
N VAL A 156 8.59 14.07 5.46
CA VAL A 156 9.89 14.75 5.51
C VAL A 156 11.08 13.81 5.31
N ALA A 157 10.84 12.64 4.68
CA ALA A 157 11.90 11.68 4.40
C ALA A 157 12.95 12.28 3.46
N PRO A 158 14.22 12.37 3.87
CA PRO A 158 15.29 12.87 2.99
C PRO A 158 15.60 11.87 1.86
N ARG A 159 15.30 10.60 2.06
CA ARG A 159 15.45 9.52 1.10
C ARG A 159 14.20 8.64 1.10
N LYS A 160 13.82 8.14 -0.08
CA LYS A 160 12.74 7.16 -0.21
C LYS A 160 13.20 5.80 0.30
N LEU A 161 12.45 5.25 1.24
CA LEU A 161 12.71 3.96 1.85
C LEU A 161 11.44 3.10 1.82
N VAL A 162 11.63 1.81 1.68
CA VAL A 162 10.58 0.79 1.79
C VAL A 162 10.99 -0.21 2.87
N ALA A 163 10.11 -0.48 3.81
CA ALA A 163 10.26 -1.59 4.73
C ALA A 163 9.68 -2.86 4.09
N ALA A 164 10.48 -3.90 4.02
CA ALA A 164 10.08 -5.23 3.58
C ALA A 164 10.06 -6.16 4.79
N SER A 165 8.91 -6.80 5.04
CA SER A 165 8.66 -7.63 6.22
C SER A 165 8.21 -9.01 5.82
N VAL A 166 8.91 -10.07 6.25
CA VAL A 166 8.57 -11.46 5.96
C VAL A 166 7.80 -12.11 7.12
N ALA A 167 6.80 -12.93 6.77
CA ALA A 167 5.92 -13.58 7.72
C ALA A 167 6.67 -14.57 8.63
N ARG A 168 6.17 -14.71 9.87
CA ARG A 168 6.56 -15.82 10.74
C ARG A 168 5.90 -17.10 10.27
N SER A 169 6.65 -18.19 10.22
CA SER A 169 6.06 -19.51 10.09
C SER A 169 5.27 -19.82 11.35
N GLN A 170 3.96 -19.81 11.25
CA GLN A 170 3.10 -20.12 12.39
C GLN A 170 3.01 -21.63 12.56
N LEU A 171 3.65 -22.14 13.59
CA LEU A 171 3.47 -23.52 14.03
C LEU A 171 2.09 -23.67 14.68
N LYS A 172 1.05 -23.91 13.91
CA LYS A 172 -0.24 -24.40 14.43
C LYS A 172 -0.21 -25.93 14.43
N ARG A 173 -0.28 -26.54 15.60
CA ARG A 173 -0.35 -28.01 15.78
C ARG A 173 0.76 -28.77 15.04
N HIS A 174 2.01 -28.33 15.15
CA HIS A 174 3.19 -28.94 14.49
C HIS A 174 3.20 -28.86 12.95
N ARG A 175 2.39 -28.02 12.33
CA ARG A 175 2.46 -27.74 10.89
C ARG A 175 3.20 -26.45 10.64
N VAL A 176 4.26 -26.53 9.86
CA VAL A 176 5.01 -25.39 9.32
C VAL A 176 4.24 -24.81 8.15
N ASP A 177 4.11 -23.48 8.07
CA ASP A 177 3.59 -22.81 6.87
C ASP A 177 4.69 -22.83 5.79
N ALA A 178 4.58 -23.73 4.81
CA ALA A 178 5.58 -23.93 3.76
C ALA A 178 5.77 -22.64 2.93
N ALA A 179 4.71 -21.88 2.66
CA ALA A 179 4.80 -20.62 1.95
C ALA A 179 5.63 -19.57 2.72
N ALA A 180 5.43 -19.47 4.05
CA ALA A 180 6.19 -18.55 4.88
C ALA A 180 7.65 -18.99 5.04
N GLU A 181 7.94 -20.29 5.11
CA GLU A 181 9.33 -20.78 5.13
C GLU A 181 10.04 -20.54 3.80
N CYS A 182 9.38 -20.81 2.66
CA CYS A 182 9.92 -20.51 1.34
C CYS A 182 10.23 -19.01 1.21
N ALA A 183 9.26 -18.15 1.52
CA ALA A 183 9.45 -16.69 1.47
C ALA A 183 10.60 -16.24 2.37
N HIS A 184 10.74 -16.81 3.58
CA HIS A 184 11.84 -16.49 4.46
C HIS A 184 13.20 -16.95 3.89
N ALA A 185 13.27 -18.13 3.30
CA ALA A 185 14.52 -18.63 2.68
C ALA A 185 14.97 -17.71 1.53
N LEU A 186 14.01 -17.29 0.67
CA LEU A 186 14.27 -16.34 -0.41
C LEU A 186 14.72 -14.98 0.14
N PHE A 187 14.03 -14.48 1.17
CA PHE A 187 14.32 -13.20 1.81
C PHE A 187 15.70 -13.21 2.51
N ALA A 188 16.07 -14.31 3.16
CA ALA A 188 17.39 -14.48 3.79
C ALA A 188 18.53 -14.50 2.75
N GLY A 189 18.27 -15.07 1.56
CA GLY A 189 19.21 -15.13 0.44
C GLY A 189 19.22 -13.87 -0.44
N CYS A 190 18.36 -12.88 -0.19
CA CYS A 190 18.24 -11.72 -1.05
C CYS A 190 19.50 -10.84 -1.01
N GLY A 191 19.85 -10.31 -2.20
CA GLY A 191 21.04 -9.48 -2.42
C GLY A 191 20.80 -7.98 -2.22
N ALA A 192 19.84 -7.57 -1.36
CA ALA A 192 19.56 -6.15 -1.12
C ALA A 192 20.84 -5.39 -0.76
N PRO A 193 21.14 -4.25 -1.41
CA PRO A 193 22.29 -3.42 -1.07
C PRO A 193 22.28 -3.04 0.39
N ALA A 194 23.43 -3.04 1.04
CA ALA A 194 23.57 -2.55 2.41
C ALA A 194 23.08 -1.09 2.47
N LEU A 195 22.18 -0.82 3.41
CA LEU A 195 21.65 0.52 3.63
C LEU A 195 22.56 1.24 4.64
N ASP A 196 23.08 2.39 4.21
CA ASP A 196 23.76 3.34 5.09
C ASP A 196 22.89 4.57 5.27
N LEU A 197 22.47 4.86 6.50
CA LEU A 197 21.66 6.01 6.88
C LEU A 197 22.50 7.02 7.65
N SER A 198 22.38 8.28 7.25
CA SER A 198 22.94 9.38 8.04
C SER A 198 22.24 9.49 9.42
N ALA A 199 22.88 10.18 10.35
CA ALA A 199 22.29 10.45 11.66
C ALA A 199 20.95 11.21 11.54
N GLU A 200 20.83 12.13 10.57
CA GLU A 200 19.61 12.87 10.30
C GLU A 200 18.47 11.95 9.79
N GLU A 201 18.78 11.08 8.85
CA GLU A 201 17.80 10.10 8.32
C GLU A 201 17.30 9.17 9.43
N THR A 202 18.22 8.68 10.25
CA THR A 202 17.91 7.82 11.40
C THR A 202 17.00 8.53 12.40
N ASP A 203 17.32 9.78 12.75
CA ASP A 203 16.55 10.60 13.69
C ASP A 203 15.12 10.89 13.16
N VAL A 204 14.98 11.17 11.87
CA VAL A 204 13.66 11.34 11.22
C VAL A 204 12.82 10.05 11.32
N LEU A 205 13.41 8.90 11.06
CA LEU A 205 12.72 7.60 11.17
C LEU A 205 12.33 7.29 12.62
N GLU A 206 13.21 7.53 13.56
CA GLU A 206 12.99 7.29 14.99
C GLU A 206 11.86 8.15 15.55
N ARG A 207 11.87 9.46 15.26
CA ARG A 207 10.76 10.37 15.60
C ARG A 207 9.47 9.96 14.90
N GLY A 208 9.58 9.56 13.63
CA GLY A 208 8.45 9.10 12.84
C GLY A 208 7.78 7.87 13.45
N LEU A 209 8.56 6.88 13.82
CA LEU A 209 8.07 5.65 14.46
C LEU A 209 7.41 5.94 15.82
N SER A 210 8.01 6.79 16.63
CA SER A 210 7.49 7.12 17.96
C SER A 210 6.13 7.83 17.94
N SER A 211 5.86 8.62 16.88
CA SER A 211 4.62 9.38 16.73
C SER A 211 3.60 8.71 15.78
N LEU A 212 3.93 7.56 15.22
CA LEU A 212 3.19 6.96 14.11
C LEU A 212 1.71 6.73 14.42
N ASP A 213 1.38 6.12 15.55
CA ASP A 213 0.00 5.76 15.87
C ASP A 213 -0.91 6.98 15.98
N ALA A 214 -0.47 8.01 16.71
CA ALA A 214 -1.24 9.24 16.87
C ALA A 214 -1.44 9.98 15.53
N ARG A 215 -0.40 10.02 14.69
CA ARG A 215 -0.48 10.67 13.37
C ARG A 215 -1.37 9.90 12.41
N MET A 216 -1.21 8.58 12.34
CA MET A 216 -2.03 7.76 11.44
C MET A 216 -3.50 7.78 11.86
N GLN A 217 -3.80 7.77 13.17
CA GLN A 217 -5.18 7.95 13.63
C GLN A 217 -5.75 9.30 13.18
N ALA A 218 -4.96 10.38 13.33
CA ALA A 218 -5.37 11.70 12.87
C ALA A 218 -5.63 11.74 11.35
N HIS A 219 -4.78 11.11 10.54
CA HIS A 219 -5.00 11.00 9.09
C HIS A 219 -6.30 10.25 8.75
N PHE A 220 -6.58 9.13 9.43
CA PHE A 220 -7.77 8.32 9.19
C PHE A 220 -9.06 9.05 9.58
N ASP A 221 -9.07 9.71 10.75
CA ASP A 221 -10.22 10.47 11.23
C ASP A 221 -10.55 11.63 10.29
N ARG A 222 -9.52 12.33 9.79
CA ARG A 222 -9.69 13.43 8.84
C ARG A 222 -10.13 12.95 7.46
N ALA A 223 -9.57 11.84 6.98
CA ALA A 223 -10.02 11.24 5.72
C ALA A 223 -11.51 10.86 5.79
N ARG A 224 -11.95 10.30 6.91
CA ARG A 224 -13.36 9.99 7.14
C ARG A 224 -14.23 11.25 7.11
N ALA A 225 -13.87 12.29 7.86
CA ALA A 225 -14.60 13.54 7.89
C ALA A 225 -14.69 14.19 6.49
N LEU A 226 -13.58 14.20 5.74
CA LEU A 226 -13.55 14.73 4.38
C LEU A 226 -14.34 13.86 3.39
N ALA A 227 -14.37 12.55 3.55
CA ALA A 227 -15.17 11.65 2.72
C ALA A 227 -16.69 11.89 2.96
N GLU A 228 -17.10 12.02 4.21
CA GLU A 228 -18.50 12.35 4.58
C GLU A 228 -18.91 13.73 4.05
N TYR A 229 -18.04 14.75 4.18
CA TYR A 229 -18.24 16.08 3.62
C TYR A 229 -18.38 16.04 2.08
N LEU A 230 -17.46 15.37 1.38
CA LEU A 230 -17.50 15.26 -0.07
C LEU A 230 -18.73 14.50 -0.57
N ALA A 231 -19.15 13.45 0.15
CA ALA A 231 -20.35 12.69 -0.19
C ALA A 231 -21.66 13.50 -0.04
N ALA A 232 -21.65 14.53 0.79
CA ALA A 232 -22.77 15.46 0.97
C ALA A 232 -22.71 16.69 0.04
N ASN A 233 -21.61 16.89 -0.71
CA ASN A 233 -21.40 18.06 -1.56
C ASN A 233 -22.09 17.88 -2.92
N GLU A 234 -22.97 18.80 -3.29
CA GLU A 234 -23.77 18.75 -4.54
C GLU A 234 -22.93 18.86 -5.83
N MET A 235 -21.69 19.33 -5.74
CA MET A 235 -20.79 19.47 -6.89
C MET A 235 -19.88 18.24 -7.10
N VAL A 236 -19.98 17.26 -6.22
CA VAL A 236 -19.14 16.06 -6.19
C VAL A 236 -19.99 14.82 -6.43
N CYS A 237 -19.43 13.85 -7.13
CA CYS A 237 -20.03 12.54 -7.31
C CYS A 237 -18.99 11.43 -7.16
N ASN A 238 -19.48 10.20 -7.12
CA ASN A 238 -18.63 9.00 -7.05
C ASN A 238 -17.56 9.08 -5.97
N VAL A 239 -17.92 9.50 -4.76
CA VAL A 239 -16.97 9.49 -3.64
C VAL A 239 -16.63 8.06 -3.26
N ARG A 240 -15.36 7.72 -3.33
CA ARG A 240 -14.82 6.39 -3.04
C ARG A 240 -13.94 6.48 -1.80
N TYR A 241 -14.40 5.86 -0.76
CA TYR A 241 -13.70 5.73 0.52
C TYR A 241 -14.15 4.42 1.17
N PRO A 242 -13.24 3.51 1.55
CA PRO A 242 -13.64 2.19 2.06
C PRO A 242 -14.54 2.24 3.31
N GLY A 243 -14.53 3.36 4.04
CA GLY A 243 -15.39 3.60 5.21
C GLY A 243 -16.82 4.01 4.89
N LEU A 244 -17.15 4.34 3.64
CA LEU A 244 -18.54 4.64 3.24
C LEU A 244 -19.29 3.35 2.90
N GLY A 245 -20.53 3.21 3.36
CA GLY A 245 -21.36 2.04 3.06
C GLY A 245 -21.66 1.83 1.57
N SER A 246 -21.47 2.87 0.75
CA SER A 246 -21.58 2.81 -0.72
C SER A 246 -20.35 2.21 -1.41
N HIS A 247 -19.22 2.06 -0.71
CA HIS A 247 -18.00 1.50 -1.28
C HIS A 247 -18.16 -0.01 -1.54
N PRO A 248 -17.79 -0.53 -2.73
CA PRO A 248 -18.01 -1.94 -3.07
C PRO A 248 -17.33 -2.91 -2.10
N ASP A 249 -16.18 -2.53 -1.56
CA ASP A 249 -15.41 -3.38 -0.67
C ASP A 249 -15.60 -3.01 0.83
N HIS A 250 -16.65 -2.23 1.19
CA HIS A 250 -16.87 -1.77 2.57
C HIS A 250 -16.93 -2.93 3.59
N ALA A 251 -17.64 -4.00 3.24
CA ALA A 251 -17.76 -5.17 4.12
C ALA A 251 -16.42 -5.87 4.34
N VAL A 252 -15.59 -5.99 3.30
CA VAL A 252 -14.24 -6.56 3.37
C VAL A 252 -13.35 -5.64 4.21
N ALA A 253 -13.37 -4.35 3.92
CA ALA A 253 -12.59 -3.33 4.62
C ALA A 253 -12.87 -3.34 6.13
N THR A 254 -14.14 -3.44 6.53
CA THR A 254 -14.54 -3.57 7.95
C THR A 254 -13.95 -4.82 8.61
N GLY A 255 -13.74 -5.89 7.84
CA GLY A 255 -13.22 -7.16 8.35
C GLY A 255 -11.69 -7.25 8.47
N ILE A 256 -10.95 -6.41 7.74
CA ILE A 256 -9.48 -6.52 7.66
C ILE A 256 -8.71 -5.26 8.03
N LEU A 257 -9.34 -4.07 7.94
CA LEU A 257 -8.70 -2.81 8.33
C LEU A 257 -8.93 -2.55 9.83
N GLU A 258 -7.94 -1.95 10.45
CA GLU A 258 -7.91 -1.59 11.87
C GLU A 258 -7.85 -0.06 12.02
N HIS A 259 -8.37 0.50 13.10
CA HIS A 259 -8.31 1.93 13.45
C HIS A 259 -9.00 2.90 12.47
N GLY A 260 -9.66 2.40 11.43
CA GLY A 260 -10.34 3.17 10.38
C GLY A 260 -10.11 2.58 8.99
N PHE A 261 -10.29 3.40 7.96
CA PHE A 261 -10.37 2.94 6.58
C PHE A 261 -9.31 3.57 5.65
N GLY A 262 -8.19 3.97 6.22
CA GLY A 262 -7.08 4.59 5.50
C GLY A 262 -7.21 6.12 5.35
N PRO A 263 -6.15 6.77 4.86
CA PRO A 263 -6.04 8.24 4.78
C PRO A 263 -6.44 8.81 3.42
N ALA A 264 -6.88 7.98 2.47
CA ALA A 264 -7.13 8.39 1.09
C ALA A 264 -8.63 8.41 0.76
N VAL A 265 -9.05 9.41 -0.01
CA VAL A 265 -10.42 9.55 -0.55
C VAL A 265 -10.31 9.85 -2.04
N GLU A 266 -11.15 9.24 -2.87
CA GLU A 266 -11.30 9.60 -4.28
C GLU A 266 -12.69 10.16 -4.56
N PHE A 267 -12.76 11.09 -5.50
CA PHE A 267 -14.02 11.67 -5.93
C PHE A 267 -13.94 12.21 -7.36
N ASP A 268 -15.12 12.29 -8.00
CA ASP A 268 -15.31 12.90 -9.31
C ASP A 268 -16.13 14.18 -9.16
N LEU A 269 -16.11 15.06 -10.16
CA LEU A 269 -16.87 16.31 -10.19
C LEU A 269 -18.04 16.21 -11.16
N ILE A 270 -19.14 16.89 -10.83
CA ILE A 270 -20.37 16.93 -11.66
C ILE A 270 -20.26 17.99 -12.76
N VAL A 271 -19.76 19.19 -12.44
CA VAL A 271 -19.90 20.39 -13.30
C VAL A 271 -18.58 20.86 -13.88
N ARG A 272 -17.45 20.59 -13.22
CA ARG A 272 -16.13 21.03 -13.65
C ARG A 272 -15.26 19.84 -14.04
N SER A 273 -14.26 20.11 -14.88
CA SER A 273 -13.20 19.12 -15.06
C SER A 273 -12.32 19.04 -13.80
N ALA A 274 -11.85 17.85 -13.51
CA ALA A 274 -10.95 17.65 -12.36
C ALA A 274 -9.61 18.40 -12.53
N GLY A 275 -9.19 18.65 -13.79
CA GLY A 275 -8.02 19.48 -14.12
C GLY A 275 -8.20 20.93 -13.69
N GLU A 276 -9.33 21.53 -14.03
CA GLU A 276 -9.65 22.92 -13.66
C GLU A 276 -9.71 23.10 -12.15
N LEU A 277 -10.36 22.17 -11.43
CA LEU A 277 -10.34 22.20 -9.96
C LEU A 277 -8.91 22.11 -9.43
N PHE A 278 -8.13 21.13 -9.91
CA PHE A 278 -6.76 20.93 -9.45
C PHE A 278 -5.91 22.18 -9.64
N ASP A 279 -6.06 22.89 -10.75
CA ASP A 279 -5.31 24.11 -11.06
C ASP A 279 -5.73 25.31 -10.18
N THR A 280 -6.96 25.34 -9.69
CA THR A 280 -7.46 26.40 -8.79
C THR A 280 -7.17 26.16 -7.31
N LEU A 281 -6.79 24.94 -6.93
CA LEU A 281 -6.43 24.63 -5.54
C LEU A 281 -5.18 25.40 -5.08
N PRO A 282 -5.10 25.79 -3.79
CA PRO A 282 -3.88 26.33 -3.21
C PRO A 282 -2.68 25.43 -3.47
N GLY A 283 -1.52 26.06 -3.74
CA GLY A 283 -0.31 25.33 -4.11
C GLY A 283 0.12 24.27 -3.08
N GLU A 284 -0.11 24.55 -1.79
CA GLU A 284 0.20 23.63 -0.68
C GLU A 284 -0.52 22.28 -0.81
N PHE A 285 -1.81 22.27 -1.22
CA PHE A 285 -2.55 21.02 -1.43
C PHE A 285 -2.06 20.21 -2.64
N ARG A 286 -1.37 20.86 -3.59
CA ARG A 286 -0.85 20.21 -4.80
C ARG A 286 0.57 19.68 -4.61
N THR A 287 1.37 20.33 -3.78
CA THR A 287 2.82 20.07 -3.66
C THR A 287 3.23 19.35 -2.37
N SER A 288 2.38 19.38 -1.33
CA SER A 288 2.66 18.69 -0.06
C SER A 288 2.85 17.18 -0.26
N PRO A 289 3.73 16.54 0.51
CA PRO A 289 3.93 15.11 0.45
C PRO A 289 2.72 14.37 1.04
N ALA A 290 2.35 13.24 0.45
CA ALA A 290 1.38 12.34 1.06
C ALA A 290 1.92 11.80 2.39
N GLY A 291 1.10 11.83 3.45
CA GLY A 291 1.52 11.46 4.81
C GLY A 291 2.11 12.60 5.63
N GLY A 292 2.20 13.81 5.05
CA GLY A 292 2.60 15.03 5.76
C GLY A 292 1.47 15.66 6.56
N ALA A 293 1.76 16.80 7.19
CA ALA A 293 0.79 17.55 7.99
C ALA A 293 -0.33 18.16 7.13
N THR A 294 0.00 18.62 5.93
CA THR A 294 -0.94 19.24 5.00
C THR A 294 -1.61 18.19 4.11
N THR A 295 -2.93 18.27 3.97
CA THR A 295 -3.71 17.45 3.04
C THR A 295 -3.18 17.65 1.61
N ARG A 296 -3.04 16.55 0.88
CA ARG A 296 -2.58 16.55 -0.51
C ARG A 296 -3.69 16.11 -1.44
N LEU A 297 -3.86 16.81 -2.55
CA LEU A 297 -4.63 16.34 -3.70
C LEU A 297 -3.65 15.95 -4.82
N SER A 298 -3.86 14.77 -5.38
CA SER A 298 -3.10 14.32 -6.56
C SER A 298 -3.73 14.86 -7.83
N ALA A 299 -2.91 15.06 -8.87
CA ALA A 299 -3.40 15.37 -10.20
C ALA A 299 -4.48 14.36 -10.65
N PRO A 300 -5.42 14.78 -11.50
CA PRO A 300 -6.52 13.92 -11.96
C PRO A 300 -6.03 12.62 -12.57
N ARG A 301 -6.72 11.53 -12.30
CA ARG A 301 -6.41 10.17 -12.74
C ARG A 301 -7.58 9.54 -13.50
N GLY A 302 -7.36 8.34 -14.05
CA GLY A 302 -8.34 7.57 -14.80
C GLY A 302 -8.32 7.85 -16.29
N LYS A 303 -9.04 7.02 -17.07
CA LYS A 303 -9.03 7.03 -18.55
C LYS A 303 -9.46 8.36 -19.17
N GLN A 304 -10.16 9.22 -18.42
CA GLN A 304 -10.61 10.54 -18.85
C GLN A 304 -10.08 11.68 -17.97
N GLY A 305 -9.12 11.41 -17.07
CA GLY A 305 -8.55 12.43 -16.18
C GLY A 305 -9.59 13.04 -15.22
N GLY A 306 -10.66 12.29 -14.86
CA GLY A 306 -11.81 12.82 -14.15
C GLY A 306 -11.78 12.69 -12.64
N THR A 307 -10.91 11.84 -12.07
CA THR A 307 -10.89 11.53 -10.64
C THR A 307 -9.74 12.23 -9.92
N ILE A 308 -10.04 12.85 -8.79
CA ILE A 308 -9.06 13.42 -7.87
C ILE A 308 -8.91 12.49 -6.68
N ARG A 309 -7.67 12.21 -6.28
CA ARG A 309 -7.34 11.50 -5.05
C ARG A 309 -6.80 12.47 -4.00
N LEU A 310 -7.47 12.52 -2.87
CA LEU A 310 -7.08 13.27 -1.69
C LEU A 310 -6.39 12.33 -0.70
N PHE A 311 -5.25 12.75 -0.15
CA PHE A 311 -4.61 12.15 1.02
C PHE A 311 -4.73 13.12 2.18
N ALA A 312 -5.53 12.78 3.18
CA ALA A 312 -5.72 13.62 4.34
C ALA A 312 -4.41 13.83 5.11
N GLY A 313 -4.11 15.08 5.42
CA GLY A 313 -3.05 15.49 6.33
C GLY A 313 -3.49 15.40 7.80
N THR A 314 -2.79 16.11 8.68
CA THR A 314 -3.20 16.33 10.08
C THR A 314 -3.81 17.72 10.29
N ASP A 315 -3.94 18.50 9.23
CA ASP A 315 -4.62 19.80 9.19
C ASP A 315 -6.11 19.68 9.56
N ASP A 316 -6.72 20.82 9.91
CA ASP A 316 -8.14 20.86 10.26
C ASP A 316 -9.01 20.57 9.04
N PRO A 317 -9.89 19.55 9.10
CA PRO A 317 -10.73 19.18 7.97
C PRO A 317 -11.71 20.29 7.56
N LEU A 318 -12.09 21.21 8.46
CA LEU A 318 -12.92 22.36 8.10
C LEU A 318 -12.17 23.35 7.21
N THR A 319 -10.89 23.58 7.48
CA THR A 319 -10.04 24.41 6.63
C THR A 319 -9.87 23.81 5.23
N VAL A 320 -9.66 22.48 5.15
CA VAL A 320 -9.57 21.76 3.88
C VAL A 320 -10.90 21.83 3.11
N ALA A 321 -12.03 21.60 3.80
CA ALA A 321 -13.37 21.69 3.20
C ALA A 321 -13.66 23.10 2.65
N ALA A 322 -13.31 24.15 3.40
CA ALA A 322 -13.47 25.53 2.94
C ALA A 322 -12.61 25.83 1.70
N ALA A 323 -11.39 25.34 1.63
CA ALA A 323 -10.54 25.49 0.45
C ALA A 323 -11.10 24.74 -0.76
N LEU A 324 -11.64 23.53 -0.57
CA LEU A 324 -12.33 22.77 -1.60
C LEU A 324 -13.60 23.50 -2.09
N ASP A 325 -14.45 24.02 -1.19
CA ASP A 325 -15.64 24.81 -1.55
C ASP A 325 -15.29 26.04 -2.40
N ASN A 326 -14.26 26.77 -2.00
CA ASN A 326 -13.80 27.92 -2.76
C ASN A 326 -13.32 27.51 -4.17
N ALA A 327 -12.58 26.42 -4.27
CA ALA A 327 -12.09 25.92 -5.55
C ALA A 327 -13.22 25.32 -6.42
N LEU A 328 -14.26 24.75 -5.83
CA LEU A 328 -15.41 24.19 -6.53
C LEU A 328 -16.34 25.28 -7.11
N ARG A 329 -16.41 26.45 -6.47
CA ARG A 329 -17.32 27.55 -6.86
C ARG A 329 -16.70 28.54 -7.86
N ASN A 330 -15.37 28.61 -7.93
CA ASN A 330 -14.63 29.51 -8.81
C ASN A 330 -14.17 28.82 -10.09
#